data_4da825ee7314830bd4ff183291aa217e
#
_entry.id   4da825ee7314830bd4ff183291aa217e
#
_cell.length_a   1.000
_cell.length_b   1.000
_cell.length_c   1.000
_cell.angle_alpha   90.00
_cell.angle_beta   90.00
_cell.angle_gamma   90.00
#
_symmetry.space_group_name_H-M   'P 1'
#
loop_
_entity.id
_entity.type
_entity.pdbx_description
1 polymer ?
#
loop_
_entity_poly.entity_id
_entity_poly.type
_entity_poly.pdbx_seq_one_letter_code
_entity_poly.pdbx_strand_id
1 'polypeptide(L)'
;MELWQDNRDQSYYKRVVLGCIRAIDYIEQFTPWNGQQLGVTGSSQGGFLSLATAGLDHRVTCYAPVHAALCDHTNSLRGIACGWPHYFYTGGEKKEVGENSDEVVTSRYYDGVNFARLITDKQKGWFSFGYNDDVVPPTTAWATYNTVTGPKEISPYQATWHFWFQEQWDEWQAWLLKELIQ
;
A
#
# COMPACT_ATOMS: atom_id res chain seq x y z
N MET A 1 8.11 -1.09 -20.17
CA MET A 1 8.61 -0.15 -19.16
C MET A 1 9.08 -1.01 -18.00
N GLU A 2 10.36 -1.06 -17.73
CA GLU A 2 10.88 -1.78 -16.58
C GLU A 2 10.45 -1.03 -15.31
N LEU A 3 9.47 -1.56 -14.60
CA LEU A 3 9.01 -1.03 -13.30
C LEU A 3 10.04 -1.26 -12.19
N TRP A 4 10.98 -2.11 -12.47
CA TRP A 4 11.94 -2.68 -11.55
C TRP A 4 13.38 -2.39 -11.97
N GLN A 5 14.20 -2.09 -11.02
CA GLN A 5 15.62 -1.77 -11.21
C GLN A 5 16.44 -2.42 -10.09
N ASP A 6 17.62 -2.84 -10.39
CA ASP A 6 18.59 -3.37 -9.41
C ASP A 6 19.12 -2.26 -8.49
N ASN A 7 18.78 -1.03 -8.78
CA ASN A 7 19.22 0.14 -8.04
C ASN A 7 18.02 0.92 -7.48
N ARG A 8 17.90 0.97 -6.15
CA ARG A 8 16.83 1.66 -5.45
C ARG A 8 16.70 3.13 -5.82
N ASP A 9 17.82 3.80 -6.12
CA ASP A 9 17.83 5.23 -6.44
C ASP A 9 17.33 5.53 -7.85
N GLN A 10 17.33 4.54 -8.73
CA GLN A 10 16.83 4.62 -10.10
C GLN A 10 15.43 4.02 -10.26
N SER A 11 14.89 3.38 -9.21
CA SER A 11 13.56 2.79 -9.25
C SER A 11 12.49 3.80 -9.64
N TYR A 12 11.57 3.39 -10.52
CA TYR A 12 10.39 4.16 -10.87
C TYR A 12 9.58 4.58 -9.63
N TYR A 13 9.45 3.69 -8.65
CA TYR A 13 8.66 3.94 -7.44
C TYR A 13 9.24 5.01 -6.52
N LYS A 14 10.54 5.30 -6.59
CA LYS A 14 11.12 6.45 -5.88
C LYS A 14 10.41 7.75 -6.29
N ARG A 15 10.22 7.96 -7.59
CA ARG A 15 9.58 9.17 -8.11
C ARG A 15 8.10 9.21 -7.79
N VAL A 16 7.41 8.07 -7.88
CA VAL A 16 5.97 7.98 -7.61
C VAL A 16 5.67 8.28 -6.14
N VAL A 17 6.38 7.66 -5.22
CA VAL A 17 6.23 7.89 -3.78
C VAL A 17 6.56 9.35 -3.41
N LEU A 18 7.67 9.89 -3.92
CA LEU A 18 8.00 11.30 -3.73
C LEU A 18 6.95 12.24 -4.32
N GLY A 19 6.31 11.85 -5.44
CA GLY A 19 5.21 12.59 -6.04
C GLY A 19 4.01 12.71 -5.11
N CYS A 20 3.67 11.66 -4.37
CA CYS A 20 2.59 11.71 -3.38
C CYS A 20 2.90 12.69 -2.24
N ILE A 21 4.14 12.68 -1.73
CA ILE A 21 4.57 13.66 -0.70
C ILE A 21 4.51 15.09 -1.24
N ARG A 22 4.98 15.32 -2.49
CA ARG A 22 4.91 16.64 -3.13
C ARG A 22 3.47 17.11 -3.36
N ALA A 23 2.52 16.20 -3.58
CA ALA A 23 1.12 16.56 -3.66
C ALA A 23 0.60 17.11 -2.33
N ILE A 24 1.03 16.56 -1.19
CA ILE A 24 0.70 17.09 0.14
C ILE A 24 1.35 18.48 0.34
N ASP A 25 2.62 18.66 -0.04
CA ASP A 25 3.28 19.96 0.01
C ASP A 25 2.50 21.03 -0.80
N TYR A 26 1.96 20.64 -1.96
CA TYR A 26 1.14 21.52 -2.78
C TYR A 26 -0.19 21.86 -2.09
N ILE A 27 -0.88 20.87 -1.50
CA ILE A 27 -2.12 21.09 -0.77
C ILE A 27 -1.88 22.07 0.38
N GLU A 28 -0.85 21.86 1.18
CA GLU A 28 -0.50 22.73 2.30
C GLU A 28 -0.21 24.18 1.86
N GLN A 29 0.46 24.36 0.75
CA GLN A 29 0.90 25.68 0.28
C GLN A 29 -0.19 26.46 -0.49
N PHE A 30 -1.01 25.76 -1.28
CA PHE A 30 -1.87 26.39 -2.29
C PHE A 30 -3.36 26.15 -2.14
N THR A 31 -3.78 25.47 -1.07
CA THR A 31 -5.21 25.23 -0.82
C THR A 31 -5.65 25.76 0.53
N PRO A 32 -6.96 25.97 0.77
CA PRO A 32 -7.47 26.43 2.05
C PRO A 32 -7.52 25.31 3.11
N TRP A 33 -6.63 24.32 3.05
CA TRP A 33 -6.55 23.28 4.05
C TRP A 33 -6.17 23.85 5.42
N ASN A 34 -6.87 23.42 6.45
CA ASN A 34 -6.72 23.92 7.83
C ASN A 34 -5.56 23.27 8.60
N GLY A 35 -4.82 22.32 8.00
CA GLY A 35 -3.70 21.61 8.62
C GLY A 35 -4.10 20.54 9.64
N GLN A 36 -5.37 20.15 9.73
CA GLN A 36 -5.84 19.22 10.76
C GLN A 36 -6.07 17.80 10.22
N GLN A 37 -7.02 17.61 9.28
CA GLN A 37 -7.34 16.30 8.75
C GLN A 37 -6.81 16.16 7.31
N LEU A 38 -6.09 15.10 7.05
CA LEU A 38 -5.61 14.72 5.73
C LEU A 38 -5.72 13.21 5.56
N GLY A 39 -6.57 12.79 4.64
CA GLY A 39 -6.74 11.38 4.30
C GLY A 39 -6.02 11.01 3.01
N VAL A 40 -5.43 9.82 2.98
CA VAL A 40 -4.88 9.23 1.76
C VAL A 40 -5.53 7.87 1.51
N THR A 41 -5.91 7.62 0.27
CA THR A 41 -6.59 6.38 -0.10
C THR A 41 -6.26 5.98 -1.52
N GLY A 42 -6.47 4.72 -1.83
CA GLY A 42 -6.32 4.19 -3.16
C GLY A 42 -6.48 2.68 -3.22
N SER A 43 -6.69 2.18 -4.42
CA SER A 43 -6.83 0.76 -4.72
C SER A 43 -5.61 0.25 -5.46
N SER A 44 -5.25 -1.01 -5.26
CA SER A 44 -4.15 -1.67 -5.96
C SER A 44 -2.82 -0.93 -5.75
N GLN A 45 -2.17 -0.45 -6.80
CA GLN A 45 -1.00 0.42 -6.69
C GLN A 45 -1.28 1.67 -5.84
N GLY A 46 -2.50 2.24 -5.92
CA GLY A 46 -2.93 3.34 -5.06
C GLY A 46 -3.01 2.95 -3.58
N GLY A 47 -3.37 1.70 -3.28
CA GLY A 47 -3.33 1.15 -1.92
C GLY A 47 -1.91 1.11 -1.36
N PHE A 48 -0.94 0.65 -2.14
CA PHE A 48 0.48 0.76 -1.79
C PHE A 48 0.91 2.21 -1.55
N LEU A 49 0.53 3.13 -2.45
CA LEU A 49 0.88 4.54 -2.31
C LEU A 49 0.25 5.18 -1.09
N SER A 50 -0.95 4.74 -0.68
CA SER A 50 -1.57 5.19 0.57
C SER A 50 -0.75 4.78 1.79
N LEU A 51 -0.27 3.53 1.83
CA LEU A 51 0.62 3.03 2.89
C LEU A 51 1.95 3.78 2.91
N ALA A 52 2.57 3.94 1.74
CA ALA A 52 3.85 4.64 1.62
C ALA A 52 3.75 6.10 2.04
N THR A 53 2.68 6.79 1.62
CA THR A 53 2.45 8.19 1.97
C THR A 53 2.19 8.36 3.46
N ALA A 54 1.31 7.53 4.05
CA ALA A 54 1.04 7.56 5.47
C ALA A 54 2.28 7.24 6.32
N GLY A 55 3.12 6.29 5.89
CA GLY A 55 4.34 5.93 6.59
C GLY A 55 5.45 7.01 6.53
N LEU A 56 5.48 7.82 5.47
CA LEU A 56 6.52 8.81 5.25
C LEU A 56 6.11 10.23 5.65
N ASP A 57 4.82 10.53 5.72
CA ASP A 57 4.32 11.88 5.98
C ASP A 57 3.34 11.92 7.15
N HIS A 58 3.79 12.50 8.25
CA HIS A 58 3.00 12.58 9.49
C HIS A 58 1.86 13.60 9.43
N ARG A 59 1.71 14.36 8.34
CA ARG A 59 0.52 15.20 8.09
C ARG A 59 -0.69 14.36 7.75
N VAL A 60 -0.49 13.13 7.26
CA VAL A 60 -1.58 12.17 7.03
C VAL A 60 -2.15 11.73 8.36
N THR A 61 -3.45 11.92 8.56
CA THR A 61 -4.17 11.55 9.79
C THR A 61 -4.97 10.27 9.65
N CYS A 62 -5.39 9.94 8.42
CA CYS A 62 -6.05 8.67 8.13
C CYS A 62 -5.65 8.11 6.75
N TYR A 63 -5.70 6.80 6.60
CA TYR A 63 -5.32 6.14 5.37
C TYR A 63 -6.19 4.89 5.11
N ALA A 64 -6.55 4.68 3.85
CA ALA A 64 -7.43 3.59 3.47
C ALA A 64 -6.89 2.82 2.25
N PRO A 65 -5.97 1.87 2.43
CA PRO A 65 -5.49 1.02 1.36
C PRO A 65 -6.51 -0.07 1.02
N VAL A 66 -6.88 -0.16 -0.25
CA VAL A 66 -7.78 -1.19 -0.76
C VAL A 66 -7.04 -2.05 -1.78
N HIS A 67 -7.10 -3.37 -1.63
CA HIS A 67 -6.37 -4.31 -2.48
C HIS A 67 -4.91 -3.88 -2.72
N ALA A 68 -4.17 -3.52 -1.67
CA ALA A 68 -2.85 -2.89 -1.81
C ALA A 68 -1.84 -3.81 -2.50
N ALA A 69 -1.45 -3.46 -3.72
CA ALA A 69 -0.37 -4.10 -4.47
C ALA A 69 1.01 -3.74 -3.89
N LEU A 70 2.08 -4.27 -4.47
CA LEU A 70 3.47 -3.98 -4.05
C LEU A 70 3.72 -4.24 -2.55
N CYS A 71 3.14 -5.29 -2.02
CA CYS A 71 3.30 -5.68 -0.63
C CYS A 71 3.82 -7.10 -0.52
N ASP A 72 4.72 -7.32 0.43
CA ASP A 72 5.23 -8.65 0.80
C ASP A 72 5.94 -9.40 -0.35
N HIS A 73 6.74 -8.68 -1.12
CA HIS A 73 7.39 -9.22 -2.33
C HIS A 73 8.26 -10.45 -2.05
N THR A 74 9.00 -10.44 -0.95
CA THR A 74 10.02 -11.47 -0.67
C THR A 74 9.44 -12.78 -0.17
N ASN A 75 8.20 -12.82 0.31
CA ASN A 75 7.54 -14.07 0.70
C ASN A 75 7.26 -14.98 -0.50
N SER A 76 7.20 -14.45 -1.72
CA SER A 76 7.15 -15.24 -2.94
C SER A 76 8.35 -16.18 -3.09
N LEU A 77 9.52 -15.78 -2.61
CA LEU A 77 10.73 -16.61 -2.59
C LEU A 77 10.60 -17.83 -1.67
N ARG A 78 9.63 -17.78 -0.73
CA ARG A 78 9.29 -18.87 0.21
C ARG A 78 8.09 -19.70 -0.25
N GLY A 79 7.54 -19.43 -1.45
CA GLY A 79 6.37 -20.11 -1.98
C GLY A 79 5.04 -19.60 -1.46
N ILE A 80 5.00 -18.42 -0.82
CA ILE A 80 3.76 -17.78 -0.38
C ILE A 80 3.23 -16.93 -1.54
N ALA A 81 1.90 -16.96 -1.77
CA ALA A 81 1.28 -16.14 -2.80
C ALA A 81 1.59 -14.66 -2.56
N CYS A 82 2.11 -13.99 -3.57
CA CYS A 82 2.39 -12.56 -3.58
C CYS A 82 1.63 -11.88 -4.72
N GLY A 83 1.32 -10.61 -4.52
CA GLY A 83 0.60 -9.80 -5.49
C GLY A 83 1.49 -9.17 -6.55
N TRP A 84 0.80 -8.51 -7.46
CA TRP A 84 1.44 -7.67 -8.48
C TRP A 84 2.51 -6.74 -7.85
N PRO A 85 3.69 -6.58 -8.50
CA PRO A 85 4.04 -6.94 -9.87
C PRO A 85 4.74 -8.30 -10.03
N HIS A 86 4.69 -9.20 -9.06
CA HIS A 86 5.27 -10.54 -9.14
C HIS A 86 6.79 -10.52 -9.45
N TYR A 87 7.55 -9.67 -8.80
CA TYR A 87 8.97 -9.41 -9.09
C TYR A 87 9.83 -10.66 -9.25
N PHE A 88 9.54 -11.70 -8.46
CA PHE A 88 10.36 -12.90 -8.42
C PHE A 88 9.73 -14.08 -9.15
N TYR A 89 8.80 -13.78 -10.09
CA TYR A 89 8.22 -14.76 -11.00
C TYR A 89 8.34 -14.28 -12.44
N THR A 90 8.58 -15.21 -13.35
CA THR A 90 8.58 -14.96 -14.79
C THR A 90 7.91 -16.13 -15.50
N GLY A 91 6.83 -15.86 -16.26
CA GLY A 91 6.10 -16.93 -16.97
C GLY A 91 5.47 -17.99 -16.04
N GLY A 92 5.20 -17.63 -14.78
CA GLY A 92 4.68 -18.56 -13.77
C GLY A 92 5.76 -19.35 -13.02
N GLU A 93 7.02 -19.16 -13.36
CA GLU A 93 8.16 -19.81 -12.71
C GLU A 93 8.87 -18.86 -11.74
N LYS A 94 9.27 -19.40 -10.59
CA LYS A 94 10.04 -18.65 -9.60
C LYS A 94 11.44 -18.36 -10.12
N LYS A 95 11.87 -17.11 -10.00
CA LYS A 95 13.25 -16.72 -10.27
C LYS A 95 14.20 -17.28 -9.20
N GLU A 96 15.33 -17.79 -9.60
CA GLU A 96 16.43 -18.08 -8.69
C GLU A 96 17.21 -16.79 -8.42
N VAL A 97 16.97 -16.18 -7.27
CA VAL A 97 17.66 -14.98 -6.81
C VAL A 97 18.22 -15.19 -5.41
N GLY A 98 19.40 -14.66 -5.17
CA GLY A 98 19.98 -14.68 -3.83
C GLY A 98 19.25 -13.72 -2.89
N GLU A 99 19.11 -14.09 -1.61
CA GLU A 99 18.40 -13.27 -0.60
C GLU A 99 18.99 -11.86 -0.44
N ASN A 100 20.22 -11.66 -0.80
CA ASN A 100 20.96 -10.39 -0.71
C ASN A 100 21.30 -9.81 -2.10
N SER A 101 20.67 -10.30 -3.16
CA SER A 101 20.83 -9.69 -4.48
C SER A 101 20.30 -8.25 -4.49
N ASP A 102 20.81 -7.41 -5.38
CA ASP A 102 20.39 -6.03 -5.51
C ASP A 102 18.89 -5.93 -5.81
N GLU A 103 18.32 -6.87 -6.57
CA GLU A 103 16.89 -6.98 -6.83
C GLU A 103 16.07 -7.17 -5.54
N VAL A 104 16.48 -8.12 -4.69
CA VAL A 104 15.79 -8.41 -3.43
C VAL A 104 15.94 -7.24 -2.47
N VAL A 105 17.11 -6.66 -2.36
CA VAL A 105 17.36 -5.48 -1.52
C VAL A 105 16.50 -4.31 -1.99
N THR A 106 16.49 -4.02 -3.29
CA THR A 106 15.68 -2.93 -3.86
C THR A 106 14.19 -3.16 -3.67
N SER A 107 13.68 -4.40 -3.83
CA SER A 107 12.27 -4.72 -3.60
C SER A 107 11.81 -4.34 -2.20
N ARG A 108 12.65 -4.55 -1.19
CA ARG A 108 12.34 -4.21 0.20
C ARG A 108 12.19 -2.71 0.45
N TYR A 109 12.85 -1.86 -0.33
CA TYR A 109 12.69 -0.40 -0.24
C TYR A 109 11.33 0.08 -0.75
N TYR A 110 10.68 -0.68 -1.62
CA TYR A 110 9.39 -0.34 -2.22
C TYR A 110 8.32 -1.38 -1.90
N ASP A 111 8.42 -1.98 -0.73
CA ASP A 111 7.44 -2.92 -0.20
C ASP A 111 6.50 -2.22 0.78
N GLY A 112 5.20 -2.32 0.54
CA GLY A 112 4.17 -1.70 1.38
C GLY A 112 4.21 -2.15 2.84
N VAL A 113 4.65 -3.39 3.12
CA VAL A 113 4.86 -3.88 4.49
C VAL A 113 5.92 -3.07 5.22
N ASN A 114 6.99 -2.66 4.53
CA ASN A 114 8.04 -1.86 5.15
C ASN A 114 7.61 -0.42 5.40
N PHE A 115 6.78 0.16 4.54
CA PHE A 115 6.17 1.47 4.80
C PHE A 115 5.14 1.40 5.93
N ALA A 116 4.36 0.32 6.02
CA ALA A 116 3.40 0.10 7.10
C ALA A 116 4.05 0.13 8.51
N ARG A 117 5.32 -0.25 8.63
CA ARG A 117 6.09 -0.17 9.88
C ARG A 117 6.35 1.26 10.37
N LEU A 118 6.30 2.23 9.45
CA LEU A 118 6.56 3.64 9.75
C LEU A 118 5.27 4.37 10.19
N ILE A 119 4.11 3.76 9.99
CA ILE A 119 2.82 4.32 10.40
C ILE A 119 2.73 4.30 11.92
N THR A 120 2.35 5.45 12.50
CA THR A 120 2.30 5.66 13.94
C THR A 120 0.91 5.45 14.52
N ASP A 121 0.79 5.46 15.84
CA ASP A 121 -0.47 5.40 16.57
C ASP A 121 -1.35 6.65 16.44
N LYS A 122 -0.83 7.72 15.84
CA LYS A 122 -1.57 8.96 15.54
C LYS A 122 -2.39 8.89 14.25
N GLN A 123 -2.15 7.88 13.43
CA GLN A 123 -2.77 7.71 12.13
C GLN A 123 -3.75 6.54 12.17
N LYS A 124 -4.97 6.76 11.69
CA LYS A 124 -6.02 5.72 11.67
C LYS A 124 -6.08 5.05 10.30
N GLY A 125 -6.15 3.73 10.29
CA GLY A 125 -6.19 2.92 9.07
C GLY A 125 -7.51 2.20 8.85
N TRP A 126 -7.95 2.11 7.58
CA TRP A 126 -9.02 1.22 7.17
C TRP A 126 -8.57 0.37 5.99
N PHE A 127 -8.57 -0.94 6.16
CA PHE A 127 -8.09 -1.89 5.18
C PHE A 127 -9.24 -2.67 4.56
N SER A 128 -9.22 -2.87 3.25
CA SER A 128 -10.16 -3.74 2.59
C SER A 128 -9.52 -4.51 1.43
N PHE A 129 -9.99 -5.72 1.21
CA PHE A 129 -9.53 -6.62 0.14
C PHE A 129 -10.54 -7.74 -0.10
N GLY A 130 -10.42 -8.41 -1.25
CA GLY A 130 -11.20 -9.59 -1.58
C GLY A 130 -10.44 -10.89 -1.29
N TYR A 131 -11.13 -11.91 -0.76
CA TYR A 131 -10.50 -13.21 -0.53
C TYR A 131 -10.23 -14.00 -1.82
N ASN A 132 -10.91 -13.66 -2.91
CA ASN A 132 -10.70 -14.28 -4.23
C ASN A 132 -9.83 -13.42 -5.15
N ASP A 133 -9.11 -12.42 -4.61
CA ASP A 133 -8.21 -11.57 -5.38
C ASP A 133 -6.97 -12.37 -5.79
N ASP A 134 -6.85 -12.62 -7.09
CA ASP A 134 -5.74 -13.34 -7.72
C ASP A 134 -4.62 -12.41 -8.23
N VAL A 135 -4.88 -11.11 -8.28
CA VAL A 135 -3.89 -10.08 -8.63
C VAL A 135 -3.10 -9.65 -7.40
N VAL A 136 -3.83 -9.44 -6.29
CA VAL A 136 -3.26 -9.08 -4.99
C VAL A 136 -3.83 -10.02 -3.92
N PRO A 137 -3.24 -11.19 -3.73
CA PRO A 137 -3.76 -12.20 -2.80
C PRO A 137 -3.93 -11.65 -1.37
N PRO A 138 -4.93 -12.12 -0.62
CA PRO A 138 -5.22 -11.64 0.73
C PRO A 138 -4.05 -11.79 1.70
N THR A 139 -3.11 -12.71 1.43
CA THR A 139 -1.87 -12.88 2.21
C THR A 139 -1.08 -11.58 2.32
N THR A 140 -1.01 -10.79 1.23
CA THR A 140 -0.28 -9.52 1.20
C THR A 140 -1.00 -8.43 2.00
N ALA A 141 -2.33 -8.40 1.95
CA ALA A 141 -3.15 -7.49 2.74
C ALA A 141 -3.02 -7.78 4.25
N TRP A 142 -3.06 -9.05 4.63
CA TRP A 142 -2.82 -9.46 6.01
C TRP A 142 -1.40 -9.17 6.48
N ALA A 143 -0.39 -9.32 5.63
CA ALA A 143 1.00 -8.97 5.96
C ALA A 143 1.13 -7.49 6.32
N THR A 144 0.53 -6.61 5.53
CA THR A 144 0.51 -5.16 5.80
C THR A 144 -0.31 -4.81 7.02
N TYR A 145 -1.54 -5.33 7.12
CA TYR A 145 -2.41 -5.07 8.24
C TYR A 145 -1.77 -5.46 9.57
N ASN A 146 -1.21 -6.66 9.66
CA ASN A 146 -0.58 -7.15 10.90
C ASN A 146 0.68 -6.37 11.29
N THR A 147 1.32 -5.69 10.33
CA THR A 147 2.54 -4.91 10.57
C THR A 147 2.25 -3.55 11.18
N VAL A 148 1.11 -2.93 10.85
CA VAL A 148 0.69 -1.66 11.46
C VAL A 148 0.40 -1.87 12.94
N THR A 149 0.95 -1.01 13.79
CA THR A 149 0.73 -1.04 15.26
C THR A 149 -0.34 -0.07 15.74
N GLY A 150 -0.64 0.96 14.93
CA GLY A 150 -1.64 1.99 15.23
C GLY A 150 -3.09 1.52 15.13
N PRO A 151 -4.05 2.42 15.41
CA PRO A 151 -5.48 2.16 15.30
C PRO A 151 -5.84 1.80 13.86
N LYS A 152 -6.55 0.69 13.68
CA LYS A 152 -6.91 0.21 12.34
C LYS A 152 -8.17 -0.65 12.37
N GLU A 153 -8.93 -0.56 11.31
CA GLU A 153 -10.11 -1.37 11.03
C GLU A 153 -9.84 -2.22 9.78
N ILE A 154 -10.56 -3.31 9.63
CA ILE A 154 -10.45 -4.18 8.45
C ILE A 154 -11.83 -4.65 8.02
N SER A 155 -12.11 -4.55 6.73
CA SER A 155 -13.35 -5.00 6.08
C SER A 155 -13.03 -5.90 4.89
N PRO A 156 -12.80 -7.21 5.10
CA PRO A 156 -12.52 -8.16 4.03
C PRO A 156 -13.82 -8.65 3.40
N TYR A 157 -13.81 -8.87 2.10
CA TYR A 157 -14.95 -9.34 1.31
C TYR A 157 -14.74 -10.75 0.79
N GLN A 158 -15.67 -11.67 1.11
CA GLN A 158 -15.53 -13.09 0.82
C GLN A 158 -15.55 -13.42 -0.68
N ALA A 159 -16.36 -12.71 -1.45
CA ALA A 159 -16.64 -13.03 -2.85
C ALA A 159 -16.02 -12.05 -3.85
N THR A 160 -15.24 -11.07 -3.39
CA THR A 160 -14.61 -10.13 -4.33
C THR A 160 -13.25 -10.63 -4.83
N TRP A 161 -12.98 -10.25 -6.08
CA TRP A 161 -11.68 -10.34 -6.73
C TRP A 161 -10.95 -9.01 -6.63
N HIS A 162 -10.17 -8.64 -7.65
CA HIS A 162 -9.47 -7.36 -7.72
C HIS A 162 -10.37 -6.21 -8.19
N PHE A 163 -11.53 -6.05 -7.57
CA PHE A 163 -12.47 -4.95 -7.83
C PHE A 163 -13.35 -4.67 -6.60
N TRP A 164 -14.05 -3.53 -6.64
CA TRP A 164 -14.92 -3.08 -5.56
C TRP A 164 -16.35 -3.58 -5.74
N PHE A 165 -16.99 -3.98 -4.64
CA PHE A 165 -18.44 -4.05 -4.53
C PHE A 165 -19.03 -2.72 -4.06
N GLN A 166 -20.33 -2.53 -4.27
CA GLN A 166 -21.01 -1.31 -3.84
C GLN A 166 -20.94 -1.14 -2.32
N GLU A 167 -21.16 -2.22 -1.58
CA GLU A 167 -21.09 -2.22 -0.11
C GLU A 167 -19.71 -1.82 0.39
N GLN A 168 -18.65 -2.25 -0.28
CA GLN A 168 -17.27 -1.87 0.03
C GLN A 168 -17.03 -0.37 -0.19
N TRP A 169 -17.61 0.19 -1.26
CA TRP A 169 -17.58 1.62 -1.53
C TRP A 169 -18.31 2.43 -0.46
N ASP A 170 -19.48 1.97 -0.05
CA ASP A 170 -20.31 2.64 0.94
C ASP A 170 -19.62 2.65 2.32
N GLU A 171 -19.03 1.53 2.73
CA GLU A 171 -18.24 1.46 3.96
C GLU A 171 -17.01 2.36 3.93
N TRP A 172 -16.27 2.34 2.83
CA TRP A 172 -15.09 3.18 2.64
C TRP A 172 -15.44 4.67 2.72
N GLN A 173 -16.50 5.10 2.03
CA GLN A 173 -16.97 6.50 2.06
C GLN A 173 -17.42 6.91 3.46
N ALA A 174 -18.21 6.07 4.12
CA ALA A 174 -18.68 6.34 5.47
C ALA A 174 -17.52 6.47 6.46
N TRP A 175 -16.53 5.61 6.34
CA TRP A 175 -15.33 5.66 7.19
C TRP A 175 -14.50 6.93 6.93
N LEU A 176 -14.23 7.28 5.68
CA LEU A 176 -13.48 8.49 5.34
C LEU A 176 -14.21 9.76 5.82
N LEU A 177 -15.51 9.85 5.61
CA LEU A 177 -16.30 10.99 6.07
C LEU A 177 -16.22 11.14 7.59
N LYS A 178 -16.34 10.05 8.33
CA LYS A 178 -16.20 10.03 9.79
C LYS A 178 -14.84 10.55 10.25
N GLU A 179 -13.76 10.19 9.57
CA GLU A 179 -12.40 10.57 9.99
C GLU A 179 -11.98 11.98 9.51
N LEU A 180 -12.58 12.50 8.44
CA LEU A 180 -12.22 13.80 7.86
C LEU A 180 -13.12 14.97 8.31
N ILE A 181 -14.33 14.71 8.84
CA ILE A 181 -15.32 15.74 9.19
C ILE A 181 -15.45 15.90 10.73
N GLN A 182 -14.51 15.42 11.49
CA GLN A 182 -14.51 15.60 12.96
C GLN A 182 -14.16 17.02 13.38
#